data_3aaf8a01681b5494aa09c86fa1b6bad5
#
_entry.id   3aaf8a01681b5494aa09c86fa1b6bad5
#
_cell.length_a   1.000
_cell.length_b   1.000
_cell.length_c   1.000
_cell.angle_alpha   90.00
_cell.angle_beta   90.00
_cell.angle_gamma   90.00
#
_symmetry.space_group_name_H-M   'P 1'
#
loop_
_entity.id
_entity.type
_entity.pdbx_description
1 polymer ?
#
loop_
_entity_poly.entity_id
_entity_poly.type
_entity_poly.pdbx_seq_one_letter_code
_entity_poly.pdbx_strand_id
1 'polypeptide(L)'
;VNTDIITTHFEYHSIDHNLLKLDILGHDDPTMIRRLEDLTGMDATTIPLDDPEVMSLFHSTEILGITPEDIGGIEMGSLGVPEFGTEFVMQMLKDTNPKCFSDLVRISGLSHGTDVWLGNAQTLIEEGKAEISTAICCRDDIMTYLINMGLDKEQSFTIMESVRKGKGLKPEWEEEMTAHGVPDWYIWSCKKIKYMFPKAHAAAYVMMAWRIAYCKVYYPLAYYAAYFSIRADDFNYELMCQGEDRLKMHMRDYKKRSDTLSKKEQDTYKDMRSVQEFYARGFEFLPIELEKAQASRFQVIDGKLMPSLSTIDGMGDKAAEAVVAAVKDGPFLSKDDFWQ
;
A
#
# COMPACT_ATOMS: atom_id res chain seq x y z
N VAL A 1 -5.36 -9.18 -35.99
CA VAL A 1 -4.08 -8.53 -35.78
C VAL A 1 -4.03 -7.20 -36.54
N ASN A 2 -4.87 -6.24 -36.17
CA ASN A 2 -4.82 -4.87 -36.68
C ASN A 2 -4.41 -3.94 -35.53
N THR A 3 -3.12 -3.88 -35.23
CA THR A 3 -2.57 -2.92 -34.25
C THR A 3 -1.39 -2.20 -34.86
N ASP A 4 -1.27 -0.91 -34.59
CA ASP A 4 -0.10 -0.10 -34.93
C ASP A 4 1.09 -0.36 -33.99
N ILE A 5 0.95 -1.34 -33.09
CA ILE A 5 1.99 -1.71 -32.13
C ILE A 5 3.04 -2.55 -32.84
N ILE A 6 4.27 -2.04 -32.87
CA ILE A 6 5.43 -2.74 -33.43
C ILE A 6 6.05 -3.58 -32.31
N THR A 7 6.13 -4.90 -32.54
CA THR A 7 6.76 -5.84 -31.60
C THR A 7 7.83 -6.65 -32.28
N THR A 8 8.75 -7.20 -31.51
CA THR A 8 9.68 -8.22 -32.03
C THR A 8 8.95 -9.57 -32.13
N HIS A 9 9.39 -10.44 -33.03
CA HIS A 9 8.91 -11.81 -33.13
C HIS A 9 9.90 -12.84 -32.55
N PHE A 10 11.01 -12.35 -32.00
CA PHE A 10 11.98 -13.20 -31.34
C PHE A 10 11.44 -13.71 -29.99
N GLU A 11 11.77 -14.96 -29.67
CA GLU A 11 11.53 -15.49 -28.33
C GLU A 11 12.39 -14.72 -27.30
N TYR A 12 11.80 -14.37 -26.16
CA TYR A 12 12.43 -13.46 -25.19
C TYR A 12 13.80 -13.95 -24.72
N HIS A 13 13.95 -15.23 -24.38
CA HIS A 13 15.20 -15.78 -23.85
C HIS A 13 16.35 -15.80 -24.87
N SER A 14 16.04 -15.64 -26.16
CA SER A 14 17.07 -15.53 -27.19
C SER A 14 17.67 -14.13 -27.33
N ILE A 15 17.03 -13.13 -26.72
CA ILE A 15 17.44 -11.73 -26.79
C ILE A 15 17.65 -11.05 -25.45
N ASP A 16 17.33 -11.70 -24.33
CA ASP A 16 17.40 -11.15 -22.97
C ASP A 16 18.82 -10.76 -22.51
N HIS A 17 19.84 -11.35 -23.11
CA HIS A 17 21.24 -11.03 -22.83
C HIS A 17 21.80 -9.89 -23.72
N ASN A 18 21.09 -9.51 -24.77
CA ASN A 18 21.49 -8.48 -25.72
C ASN A 18 20.68 -7.18 -25.58
N LEU A 19 19.45 -7.27 -25.07
CA LEU A 19 18.54 -6.14 -24.97
C LEU A 19 18.08 -5.95 -23.53
N LEU A 20 17.95 -4.69 -23.13
CA LEU A 20 17.36 -4.33 -21.87
C LEU A 20 15.84 -4.34 -22.00
N LYS A 21 15.19 -5.20 -21.23
CA LYS A 21 13.73 -5.18 -21.06
C LYS A 21 13.36 -4.26 -19.88
N LEU A 22 12.54 -3.28 -20.14
CA LEU A 22 11.95 -2.42 -19.11
C LEU A 22 10.49 -2.81 -18.93
N ASP A 23 10.15 -3.21 -17.72
CA ASP A 23 8.76 -3.46 -17.34
C ASP A 23 8.14 -2.14 -16.87
N ILE A 24 7.12 -1.68 -17.59
CA ILE A 24 6.39 -0.47 -17.25
C ILE A 24 5.07 -0.87 -16.60
N LEU A 25 5.04 -0.80 -15.27
CA LEU A 25 3.87 -1.17 -14.48
C LEU A 25 3.17 0.08 -13.97
N GLY A 26 1.85 0.16 -14.21
CA GLY A 26 1.02 1.22 -13.61
C GLY A 26 0.93 1.03 -12.09
N HIS A 27 0.98 2.16 -11.36
CA HIS A 27 0.87 2.18 -9.91
C HIS A 27 0.16 3.44 -9.43
N ASP A 28 -0.66 3.31 -8.39
CA ASP A 28 -1.48 4.43 -7.87
C ASP A 28 -0.68 5.39 -6.99
N ASP A 29 0.40 4.97 -6.35
CA ASP A 29 1.14 5.79 -5.39
C ASP A 29 1.71 7.08 -5.98
N PRO A 30 2.31 7.09 -7.18
CA PRO A 30 2.73 8.34 -7.80
C PRO A 30 1.56 9.31 -8.06
N THR A 31 0.40 8.78 -8.45
CA THR A 31 -0.82 9.57 -8.65
C THR A 31 -1.31 10.17 -7.33
N MET A 32 -1.28 9.38 -6.25
CA MET A 32 -1.58 9.84 -4.89
C MET A 32 -0.66 10.99 -4.47
N ILE A 33 0.65 10.81 -4.62
CA ILE A 33 1.66 11.80 -4.23
C ILE A 33 1.48 13.09 -5.04
N ARG A 34 1.28 13.00 -6.34
CA ARG A 34 1.01 14.17 -7.18
C ARG A 34 -0.25 14.91 -6.73
N ARG A 35 -1.31 14.18 -6.42
CA ARG A 35 -2.54 14.80 -5.91
C ARG A 35 -2.32 15.48 -4.56
N LEU A 36 -1.54 14.88 -3.68
CA LEU A 36 -1.17 15.47 -2.40
C LEU A 36 -0.35 16.76 -2.58
N GLU A 37 0.59 16.79 -3.51
CA GLU A 37 1.34 18.00 -3.86
C GLU A 37 0.40 19.10 -4.39
N ASP A 38 -0.53 18.76 -5.26
CA ASP A 38 -1.51 19.71 -5.82
C ASP A 38 -2.43 20.30 -4.72
N LEU A 39 -2.84 19.49 -3.74
CA LEU A 39 -3.71 19.92 -2.66
C LEU A 39 -3.00 20.71 -1.55
N THR A 40 -1.73 20.46 -1.32
CA THR A 40 -0.97 21.03 -0.20
C THR A 40 0.03 22.09 -0.61
N GLY A 41 0.45 22.12 -1.85
CA GLY A 41 1.57 22.95 -2.33
C GLY A 41 2.95 22.46 -1.85
N MET A 42 3.02 21.30 -1.19
CA MET A 42 4.24 20.72 -0.66
C MET A 42 4.99 19.95 -1.75
N ASP A 43 6.32 20.01 -1.73
CA ASP A 43 7.19 19.14 -2.52
C ASP A 43 7.46 17.85 -1.74
N ALA A 44 6.93 16.73 -2.23
CA ALA A 44 7.05 15.43 -1.58
C ALA A 44 8.52 14.97 -1.44
N THR A 45 9.42 15.43 -2.28
CA THR A 45 10.84 15.08 -2.19
C THR A 45 11.54 15.69 -0.98
N THR A 46 10.93 16.68 -0.34
CA THR A 46 11.46 17.34 0.87
C THR A 46 11.03 16.66 2.15
N ILE A 47 10.17 15.65 2.11
CA ILE A 47 9.68 14.92 3.29
C ILE A 47 10.84 14.14 3.92
N PRO A 48 11.14 14.37 5.22
CA PRO A 48 12.15 13.61 5.92
C PRO A 48 11.70 12.15 6.13
N LEU A 49 12.64 11.20 6.07
CA LEU A 49 12.39 9.77 6.24
C LEU A 49 12.62 9.28 7.69
N ASP A 50 12.80 10.19 8.63
CA ASP A 50 13.13 9.93 10.02
C ASP A 50 12.18 10.62 11.02
N ASP A 51 11.04 11.09 10.55
CA ASP A 51 10.05 11.75 11.39
C ASP A 51 9.42 10.76 12.39
N PRO A 52 9.56 10.99 13.72
CA PRO A 52 9.09 10.06 14.73
C PRO A 52 7.57 9.98 14.83
N GLU A 53 6.84 11.03 14.50
CA GLU A 53 5.38 11.03 14.51
C GLU A 53 4.84 10.20 13.33
N VAL A 54 5.45 10.29 12.17
CA VAL A 54 5.13 9.41 11.03
C VAL A 54 5.46 7.97 11.36
N MET A 55 6.62 7.70 11.97
CA MET A 55 7.00 6.35 12.40
C MET A 55 5.99 5.75 13.37
N SER A 56 5.39 6.55 14.24
CA SER A 56 4.40 6.09 15.21
C SER A 56 3.13 5.50 14.58
N LEU A 57 2.80 5.84 13.32
CA LEU A 57 1.68 5.23 12.59
C LEU A 57 1.81 3.70 12.46
N PHE A 58 3.05 3.22 12.43
CA PHE A 58 3.36 1.79 12.28
C PHE A 58 3.37 1.04 13.62
N HIS A 59 3.01 1.70 14.71
CA HIS A 59 2.94 1.14 16.06
C HIS A 59 1.57 1.28 16.71
N SER A 60 0.88 2.42 16.48
CA SER A 60 -0.37 2.73 17.17
C SER A 60 -1.22 3.72 16.36
N THR A 61 -2.42 3.98 16.87
CA THR A 61 -3.35 4.98 16.34
C THR A 61 -3.25 6.33 17.06
N GLU A 62 -2.35 6.46 18.03
CA GLU A 62 -2.31 7.56 18.98
C GLU A 62 -2.08 8.92 18.33
N ILE A 63 -1.18 9.00 17.32
CA ILE A 63 -0.91 10.23 16.57
C ILE A 63 -2.12 10.72 15.77
N LEU A 64 -3.04 9.83 15.45
CA LEU A 64 -4.29 10.16 14.77
C LEU A 64 -5.37 10.68 15.73
N GLY A 65 -5.11 10.65 17.05
CA GLY A 65 -6.04 11.08 18.08
C GLY A 65 -7.24 10.14 18.28
N ILE A 66 -7.11 8.89 17.92
CA ILE A 66 -8.17 7.86 18.02
C ILE A 66 -7.66 6.62 18.74
N THR A 67 -8.58 5.80 19.22
CA THR A 67 -8.29 4.50 19.83
C THR A 67 -8.62 3.36 18.86
N PRO A 68 -8.08 2.14 19.07
CA PRO A 68 -8.47 0.97 18.28
C PRO A 68 -9.98 0.69 18.29
N GLU A 69 -10.65 0.94 19.40
CA GLU A 69 -12.10 0.76 19.57
C GLU A 69 -12.90 1.67 18.64
N ASP A 70 -12.41 2.88 18.36
CA ASP A 70 -13.05 3.84 17.46
C ASP A 70 -13.10 3.35 16.01
N ILE A 71 -12.22 2.43 15.64
CA ILE A 71 -12.04 1.94 14.26
C ILE A 71 -12.12 0.41 14.16
N GLY A 72 -12.97 -0.21 14.99
CA GLY A 72 -13.27 -1.63 14.88
C GLY A 72 -12.15 -2.56 15.32
N GLY A 73 -11.24 -2.08 16.19
CA GLY A 73 -10.16 -2.89 16.77
C GLY A 73 -8.84 -2.83 16.00
N ILE A 74 -8.70 -1.98 15.00
CA ILE A 74 -7.43 -1.79 14.29
C ILE A 74 -6.44 -1.09 15.21
N GLU A 75 -5.31 -1.72 15.48
CA GLU A 75 -4.30 -1.24 16.43
C GLU A 75 -3.26 -0.30 15.81
N MET A 76 -3.16 -0.26 14.46
CA MET A 76 -2.16 0.52 13.73
C MET A 76 -2.77 1.75 13.05
N GLY A 77 -1.99 2.81 12.94
CA GLY A 77 -2.37 4.00 12.18
C GLY A 77 -2.13 3.90 10.68
N SER A 78 -1.65 2.76 10.20
CA SER A 78 -1.26 2.55 8.80
C SER A 78 -2.40 2.14 7.87
N LEU A 79 -3.63 2.10 8.33
CA LEU A 79 -4.79 1.84 7.46
C LEU A 79 -4.80 2.83 6.29
N GLY A 80 -4.93 2.33 5.07
CA GLY A 80 -4.90 3.14 3.85
C GLY A 80 -3.50 3.57 3.39
N VAL A 81 -2.47 3.36 4.18
CA VAL A 81 -1.08 3.58 3.76
C VAL A 81 -0.65 2.42 2.85
N PRO A 82 -0.14 2.70 1.64
CA PRO A 82 0.34 1.65 0.75
C PRO A 82 1.36 0.75 1.44
N GLU A 83 1.43 -0.51 1.08
CA GLU A 83 2.34 -1.53 1.62
C GLU A 83 2.01 -1.99 3.05
N PHE A 84 1.47 -1.13 3.91
CA PHE A 84 1.33 -1.36 5.35
C PHE A 84 -0.12 -1.35 5.85
N GLY A 85 -1.09 -1.24 4.96
CA GLY A 85 -2.51 -1.08 5.30
C GLY A 85 -3.33 -2.37 5.34
N THR A 86 -2.75 -3.54 5.06
CA THR A 86 -3.44 -4.83 5.12
C THR A 86 -3.33 -5.45 6.52
N GLU A 87 -4.29 -6.29 6.90
CA GLU A 87 -4.25 -6.99 8.19
C GLU A 87 -2.99 -7.84 8.35
N PHE A 88 -2.57 -8.51 7.28
CA PHE A 88 -1.36 -9.32 7.25
C PHE A 88 -0.11 -8.49 7.60
N VAL A 89 0.05 -7.34 6.97
CA VAL A 89 1.22 -6.47 7.21
C VAL A 89 1.11 -5.75 8.54
N MET A 90 -0.08 -5.36 8.98
CA MET A 90 -0.27 -4.79 10.34
C MET A 90 0.13 -5.79 11.42
N GLN A 91 -0.15 -7.08 11.26
CA GLN A 91 0.31 -8.12 12.16
C GLN A 91 1.83 -8.25 12.14
N MET A 92 2.47 -8.17 10.97
CA MET A 92 3.94 -8.14 10.86
C MET A 92 4.54 -6.93 11.58
N LEU A 93 3.93 -5.75 11.49
CA LEU A 93 4.35 -4.55 12.21
C LEU A 93 4.33 -4.78 13.73
N LYS A 94 3.29 -5.43 14.22
CA LYS A 94 3.16 -5.78 15.63
C LYS A 94 4.22 -6.79 16.07
N ASP A 95 4.47 -7.81 15.28
CA ASP A 95 5.42 -8.87 15.59
C ASP A 95 6.88 -8.40 15.53
N THR A 96 7.20 -7.46 14.64
CA THR A 96 8.58 -7.01 14.37
C THR A 96 8.96 -5.73 15.07
N ASN A 97 8.00 -4.90 15.48
CA ASN A 97 8.22 -3.63 16.17
C ASN A 97 9.28 -2.75 15.46
N PRO A 98 9.04 -2.27 14.23
CA PRO A 98 10.01 -1.49 13.47
C PRO A 98 10.29 -0.15 14.14
N LYS A 99 11.54 0.33 14.03
CA LYS A 99 11.99 1.55 14.70
C LYS A 99 12.41 2.66 13.74
N CYS A 100 12.64 2.33 12.48
CA CYS A 100 13.15 3.26 11.48
C CYS A 100 12.70 2.89 10.07
N PHE A 101 12.92 3.80 9.12
CA PHE A 101 12.61 3.58 7.71
C PHE A 101 13.23 2.29 7.16
N SER A 102 14.47 2.00 7.53
CA SER A 102 15.17 0.77 7.11
C SER A 102 14.42 -0.50 7.54
N ASP A 103 13.82 -0.52 8.73
CA ASP A 103 13.01 -1.65 9.20
C ASP A 103 11.74 -1.81 8.37
N LEU A 104 11.12 -0.71 7.94
CA LEU A 104 9.95 -0.74 7.05
C LEU A 104 10.30 -1.31 5.68
N VAL A 105 11.46 -1.00 5.14
CA VAL A 105 11.97 -1.59 3.89
C VAL A 105 12.12 -3.10 4.04
N ARG A 106 12.63 -3.56 5.17
CA ARG A 106 12.76 -5.00 5.49
C ARG A 106 11.40 -5.68 5.57
N ILE A 107 10.43 -5.08 6.24
CA ILE A 107 9.06 -5.62 6.34
C ILE A 107 8.41 -5.72 4.95
N SER A 108 8.60 -4.73 4.09
CA SER A 108 8.12 -4.78 2.71
C SER A 108 8.74 -5.96 1.94
N GLY A 109 10.04 -6.19 2.09
CA GLY A 109 10.71 -7.34 1.51
C GLY A 109 10.14 -8.68 2.00
N LEU A 110 9.90 -8.79 3.31
CA LEU A 110 9.31 -9.98 3.93
C LEU A 110 7.87 -10.25 3.46
N SER A 111 7.08 -9.22 3.24
CA SER A 111 5.66 -9.34 2.87
C SER A 111 5.43 -9.71 1.41
N HIS A 112 6.35 -9.36 0.52
CA HIS A 112 6.22 -9.57 -0.93
C HIS A 112 6.81 -10.88 -1.43
N GLY A 113 7.71 -11.50 -0.66
CA GLY A 113 8.32 -12.77 -1.04
C GLY A 113 7.40 -13.97 -0.81
N THR A 114 7.80 -15.12 -1.34
CA THR A 114 7.14 -16.40 -1.09
C THR A 114 8.01 -17.23 -0.15
N ASP A 115 7.42 -17.68 0.97
CA ASP A 115 8.11 -18.44 2.03
C ASP A 115 9.32 -17.69 2.63
N VAL A 116 9.20 -16.36 2.71
CA VAL A 116 10.20 -15.49 3.34
C VAL A 116 9.78 -15.14 4.78
N TRP A 117 8.52 -14.84 5.00
CA TRP A 117 7.96 -14.48 6.32
C TRP A 117 7.36 -15.68 7.05
N LEU A 118 6.22 -16.18 6.57
CA LEU A 118 5.50 -17.28 7.24
C LEU A 118 6.33 -18.55 7.27
N GLY A 119 6.49 -19.12 8.47
CA GLY A 119 7.28 -20.34 8.68
C GLY A 119 8.78 -20.18 8.41
N ASN A 120 9.26 -18.96 8.25
CA ASN A 120 10.67 -18.63 8.01
C ASN A 120 11.11 -17.50 8.97
N ALA A 121 11.24 -16.26 8.53
CA ALA A 121 11.68 -15.15 9.38
C ALA A 121 10.77 -14.98 10.62
N GLN A 122 9.47 -15.16 10.49
CA GLN A 122 8.53 -15.13 11.60
C GLN A 122 8.93 -16.12 12.70
N THR A 123 9.17 -17.36 12.35
CA THR A 123 9.59 -18.41 13.30
C THR A 123 10.91 -18.07 13.97
N LEU A 124 11.89 -17.58 13.20
CA LEU A 124 13.20 -17.22 13.73
C LEU A 124 13.13 -16.05 14.73
N ILE A 125 12.28 -15.07 14.47
CA ILE A 125 12.05 -13.93 15.36
C ILE A 125 11.33 -14.37 16.64
N GLU A 126 10.28 -15.19 16.50
CA GLU A 126 9.54 -15.75 17.65
C GLU A 126 10.41 -16.61 18.55
N GLU A 127 11.34 -17.38 17.98
CA GLU A 127 12.30 -18.21 18.72
C GLU A 127 13.53 -17.44 19.23
N GLY A 128 13.63 -16.14 18.95
CA GLY A 128 14.77 -15.31 19.37
C GLY A 128 16.09 -15.61 18.64
N LYS A 129 16.05 -16.34 17.53
CA LYS A 129 17.24 -16.66 16.71
C LYS A 129 17.65 -15.53 15.79
N ALA A 130 16.71 -14.69 15.39
CA ALA A 130 16.93 -13.53 14.54
C ALA A 130 16.06 -12.36 14.99
N GLU A 131 16.47 -11.17 14.58
CA GLU A 131 15.69 -9.93 14.68
C GLU A 131 15.36 -9.41 13.29
N ILE A 132 14.50 -8.39 13.18
CA ILE A 132 14.21 -7.76 11.89
C ILE A 132 15.49 -7.29 11.18
N SER A 133 16.49 -6.84 11.93
CA SER A 133 17.77 -6.36 11.41
C SER A 133 18.69 -7.47 10.88
N THR A 134 18.48 -8.72 11.28
CA THR A 134 19.35 -9.87 10.97
C THR A 134 18.66 -10.93 10.10
N ALA A 135 17.34 -10.96 10.07
CA ALA A 135 16.57 -11.88 9.23
C ALA A 135 16.79 -11.59 7.74
N ILE A 136 16.62 -12.62 6.93
CA ILE A 136 16.67 -12.48 5.46
C ILE A 136 15.36 -11.86 4.99
N CYS A 137 15.42 -10.62 4.50
CA CYS A 137 14.25 -9.84 4.08
C CYS A 137 14.17 -9.66 2.56
N CYS A 138 15.30 -9.52 1.89
CA CYS A 138 15.40 -9.37 0.45
C CYS A 138 16.63 -10.10 -0.09
N ARG A 139 16.70 -10.24 -1.41
CA ARG A 139 17.82 -10.98 -2.05
C ARG A 139 19.18 -10.35 -1.77
N ASP A 140 19.23 -9.03 -1.71
CA ASP A 140 20.47 -8.28 -1.47
C ASP A 140 21.07 -8.58 -0.09
N ASP A 141 20.24 -8.89 0.90
CA ASP A 141 20.68 -9.27 2.25
C ASP A 141 21.59 -10.50 2.22
N ILE A 142 21.20 -11.51 1.42
CA ILE A 142 21.97 -12.76 1.30
C ILE A 142 23.37 -12.48 0.73
N MET A 143 23.41 -11.77 -0.38
CA MET A 143 24.67 -11.45 -1.04
C MET A 143 25.61 -10.67 -0.13
N THR A 144 25.11 -9.61 0.49
CA THR A 144 25.88 -8.75 1.37
C THR A 144 26.36 -9.51 2.62
N TYR A 145 25.49 -10.32 3.21
CA TYR A 145 25.84 -11.11 4.39
C TYR A 145 26.94 -12.11 4.09
N LEU A 146 26.83 -12.86 2.99
CA LEU A 146 27.84 -13.84 2.62
C LEU A 146 29.20 -13.19 2.29
N ILE A 147 29.21 -12.06 1.61
CA ILE A 147 30.44 -11.30 1.34
C ILE A 147 31.08 -10.85 2.68
N ASN A 148 30.28 -10.35 3.62
CA ASN A 148 30.78 -9.93 4.94
C ASN A 148 31.30 -11.11 5.77
N MET A 149 30.79 -12.31 5.54
CA MET A 149 31.30 -13.54 6.17
C MET A 149 32.57 -14.08 5.50
N GLY A 150 33.01 -13.45 4.42
CA GLY A 150 34.28 -13.80 3.76
C GLY A 150 34.15 -14.70 2.53
N LEU A 151 32.93 -15.01 2.06
CA LEU A 151 32.75 -15.73 0.81
C LEU A 151 33.11 -14.85 -0.39
N ASP A 152 33.54 -15.49 -1.48
CA ASP A 152 33.81 -14.81 -2.75
C ASP A 152 32.56 -14.07 -3.26
N LYS A 153 32.74 -12.88 -3.88
CA LYS A 153 31.67 -12.04 -4.35
C LYS A 153 30.82 -12.68 -5.43
N GLU A 154 31.45 -13.33 -6.40
CA GLU A 154 30.75 -13.99 -7.49
C GLU A 154 29.95 -15.20 -7.00
N GLN A 155 30.54 -15.97 -6.11
CA GLN A 155 29.88 -17.10 -5.47
C GLN A 155 28.71 -16.62 -4.59
N SER A 156 28.88 -15.56 -3.82
CA SER A 156 27.81 -14.95 -3.01
C SER A 156 26.62 -14.51 -3.87
N PHE A 157 26.90 -13.92 -5.04
CA PHE A 157 25.88 -13.58 -6.03
C PHE A 157 25.16 -14.83 -6.56
N THR A 158 25.92 -15.87 -6.93
CA THR A 158 25.36 -17.12 -7.45
C THR A 158 24.48 -17.83 -6.44
N ILE A 159 24.89 -17.87 -5.18
CA ILE A 159 24.08 -18.42 -4.07
C ILE A 159 22.79 -17.62 -3.90
N MET A 160 22.88 -16.29 -3.85
CA MET A 160 21.73 -15.40 -3.75
C MET A 160 20.73 -15.63 -4.90
N GLU A 161 21.21 -15.72 -6.14
CA GLU A 161 20.38 -15.98 -7.31
C GLU A 161 19.65 -17.33 -7.25
N SER A 162 20.31 -18.36 -6.73
CA SER A 162 19.71 -19.68 -6.53
C SER A 162 18.60 -19.63 -5.48
N VAL A 163 18.86 -18.98 -4.35
CA VAL A 163 17.91 -18.85 -3.24
C VAL A 163 16.69 -18.04 -3.66
N ARG A 164 16.87 -16.88 -4.28
CA ARG A 164 15.75 -16.02 -4.67
C ARG A 164 14.81 -16.67 -5.70
N LYS A 165 15.30 -17.59 -6.49
CA LYS A 165 14.53 -18.36 -7.49
C LYS A 165 13.93 -19.64 -6.92
N GLY A 166 14.09 -19.89 -5.62
CA GLY A 166 13.57 -21.07 -4.95
C GLY A 166 14.30 -22.38 -5.29
N LYS A 167 15.51 -22.29 -5.84
CA LYS A 167 16.33 -23.46 -6.19
C LYS A 167 17.14 -24.02 -5.01
N GLY A 168 17.12 -23.34 -3.86
CA GLY A 168 17.81 -23.76 -2.65
C GLY A 168 19.31 -23.61 -2.71
N LEU A 169 20.00 -24.44 -1.94
CA LEU A 169 21.45 -24.44 -1.78
C LEU A 169 22.05 -25.78 -2.24
N LYS A 170 23.20 -25.73 -2.89
CA LYS A 170 24.00 -26.92 -3.16
C LYS A 170 24.76 -27.36 -1.91
N PRO A 171 25.01 -28.67 -1.70
CA PRO A 171 25.77 -29.15 -0.54
C PRO A 171 27.11 -28.47 -0.32
N GLU A 172 27.89 -28.27 -1.41
CA GLU A 172 29.18 -27.58 -1.34
C GLU A 172 29.07 -26.12 -0.88
N TRP A 173 27.98 -25.45 -1.18
CA TRP A 173 27.73 -24.09 -0.69
C TRP A 173 27.41 -24.08 0.80
N GLU A 174 26.61 -25.04 1.30
CA GLU A 174 26.31 -25.18 2.72
C GLU A 174 27.58 -25.45 3.53
N GLU A 175 28.47 -26.31 3.04
CA GLU A 175 29.76 -26.57 3.68
C GLU A 175 30.64 -25.33 3.76
N GLU A 176 30.72 -24.57 2.68
CA GLU A 176 31.51 -23.34 2.64
C GLU A 176 30.89 -22.24 3.53
N MET A 177 29.57 -22.06 3.53
CA MET A 177 28.87 -21.14 4.43
C MET A 177 29.17 -21.50 5.89
N THR A 178 29.09 -22.75 6.26
CA THR A 178 29.39 -23.25 7.60
C THR A 178 30.86 -23.00 7.98
N ALA A 179 31.79 -23.27 7.05
CA ALA A 179 33.23 -23.02 7.25
C ALA A 179 33.54 -21.53 7.52
N HIS A 180 32.76 -20.61 6.98
CA HIS A 180 32.88 -19.17 7.20
C HIS A 180 32.07 -18.66 8.40
N GLY A 181 31.47 -19.55 9.19
CA GLY A 181 30.75 -19.18 10.42
C GLY A 181 29.30 -18.74 10.19
N VAL A 182 28.72 -19.01 9.02
CA VAL A 182 27.28 -18.77 8.80
C VAL A 182 26.47 -19.70 9.69
N PRO A 183 25.55 -19.17 10.53
CA PRO A 183 24.82 -20.01 11.47
C PRO A 183 23.81 -20.93 10.77
N ASP A 184 23.51 -22.05 11.42
CA ASP A 184 22.60 -23.06 10.86
C ASP A 184 21.20 -22.51 10.56
N TRP A 185 20.69 -21.60 11.40
CA TRP A 185 19.39 -20.98 11.17
C TRP A 185 19.35 -20.14 9.87
N TYR A 186 20.48 -19.52 9.51
CA TYR A 186 20.59 -18.74 8.27
C TYR A 186 20.50 -19.64 7.03
N ILE A 187 21.23 -20.75 7.05
CA ILE A 187 21.19 -21.78 5.98
C ILE A 187 19.78 -22.36 5.89
N TRP A 188 19.17 -22.70 7.02
CA TRP A 188 17.81 -23.19 7.08
C TRP A 188 16.81 -22.19 6.46
N SER A 189 16.96 -20.90 6.76
CA SER A 189 16.13 -19.82 6.20
C SER A 189 16.28 -19.73 4.69
N CYS A 190 17.51 -19.73 4.17
CA CYS A 190 17.79 -19.74 2.73
C CYS A 190 17.08 -20.89 2.01
N LYS A 191 17.07 -22.08 2.60
CA LYS A 191 16.48 -23.29 1.98
C LYS A 191 14.95 -23.25 1.90
N LYS A 192 14.29 -22.44 2.71
CA LYS A 192 12.82 -22.29 2.72
C LYS A 192 12.32 -21.33 1.65
N ILE A 193 13.12 -20.37 1.25
CA ILE A 193 12.71 -19.29 0.35
C ILE A 193 12.38 -19.84 -1.04
N LYS A 194 11.22 -19.41 -1.58
CA LYS A 194 10.77 -19.75 -2.94
C LYS A 194 10.92 -18.59 -3.90
N TYR A 195 10.70 -17.39 -3.44
CA TYR A 195 10.86 -16.18 -4.23
C TYR A 195 11.15 -14.97 -3.35
N MET A 196 12.06 -14.10 -3.79
CA MET A 196 12.41 -12.86 -3.09
C MET A 196 12.48 -11.68 -4.03
N PHE A 197 12.12 -10.52 -3.49
CA PHE A 197 12.24 -9.24 -4.16
C PHE A 197 13.61 -8.58 -3.90
N PRO A 198 14.06 -7.68 -4.80
CA PRO A 198 15.25 -6.87 -4.56
C PRO A 198 14.99 -5.75 -3.56
N LYS A 199 16.03 -5.34 -2.84
CA LYS A 199 15.96 -4.24 -1.88
C LYS A 199 15.58 -2.91 -2.52
N ALA A 200 16.09 -2.64 -3.72
CA ALA A 200 15.77 -1.42 -4.45
C ALA A 200 14.27 -1.27 -4.75
N HIS A 201 13.59 -2.37 -5.10
CA HIS A 201 12.14 -2.39 -5.26
C HIS A 201 11.42 -2.04 -3.95
N ALA A 202 11.74 -2.73 -2.86
CA ALA A 202 11.15 -2.47 -1.55
C ALA A 202 11.39 -1.02 -1.10
N ALA A 203 12.61 -0.51 -1.24
CA ALA A 203 12.95 0.86 -0.84
C ALA A 203 12.14 1.91 -1.62
N ALA A 204 11.96 1.72 -2.94
CA ALA A 204 11.19 2.65 -3.76
C ALA A 204 9.71 2.71 -3.33
N TYR A 205 9.08 1.56 -3.12
CA TYR A 205 7.67 1.50 -2.69
C TYR A 205 7.46 1.99 -1.25
N VAL A 206 8.37 1.67 -0.34
CA VAL A 206 8.30 2.17 1.03
C VAL A 206 8.52 3.68 1.10
N MET A 207 9.37 4.24 0.25
CA MET A 207 9.55 5.69 0.17
C MET A 207 8.26 6.40 -0.24
N MET A 208 7.55 5.89 -1.24
CA MET A 208 6.23 6.41 -1.62
C MET A 208 5.20 6.25 -0.49
N ALA A 209 5.16 5.08 0.13
CA ALA A 209 4.27 4.83 1.27
C ALA A 209 4.54 5.79 2.44
N TRP A 210 5.79 6.04 2.76
CA TRP A 210 6.18 6.98 3.81
C TRP A 210 5.71 8.41 3.52
N ARG A 211 5.88 8.87 2.29
CA ARG A 211 5.42 10.20 1.87
C ARG A 211 3.91 10.35 1.99
N ILE A 212 3.16 9.32 1.66
CA ILE A 212 1.69 9.28 1.85
C ILE A 212 1.34 9.24 3.34
N ALA A 213 2.04 8.43 4.13
CA ALA A 213 1.88 8.37 5.59
C ALA A 213 2.16 9.72 6.26
N TYR A 214 3.18 10.44 5.82
CA TYR A 214 3.48 11.79 6.28
C TYR A 214 2.28 12.73 6.08
N CYS A 215 1.64 12.69 4.93
CA CYS A 215 0.44 13.48 4.66
C CYS A 215 -0.76 13.03 5.51
N LYS A 216 -0.88 11.75 5.83
CA LYS A 216 -1.93 11.26 6.74
C LYS A 216 -1.81 11.88 8.13
N VAL A 217 -0.59 12.14 8.59
CA VAL A 217 -0.32 12.81 9.87
C VAL A 217 -0.50 14.32 9.77
N TYR A 218 0.18 14.98 8.83
CA TYR A 218 0.32 16.44 8.81
C TYR A 218 -0.67 17.16 7.90
N TYR A 219 -1.24 16.46 6.90
CA TYR A 219 -2.21 17.00 5.94
C TYR A 219 -3.41 16.05 5.79
N PRO A 220 -4.14 15.76 6.89
CA PRO A 220 -5.12 14.68 6.91
C PRO A 220 -6.26 14.86 5.91
N LEU A 221 -6.81 16.07 5.75
CA LEU A 221 -7.89 16.29 4.78
C LEU A 221 -7.41 16.08 3.33
N ALA A 222 -6.21 16.53 3.00
CA ALA A 222 -5.60 16.28 1.70
C ALA A 222 -5.35 14.77 1.49
N TYR A 223 -4.87 14.09 2.51
CA TYR A 223 -4.68 12.63 2.47
C TYR A 223 -6.00 11.90 2.16
N TYR A 224 -7.07 12.17 2.90
CA TYR A 224 -8.36 11.50 2.65
C TYR A 224 -8.98 11.91 1.31
N ALA A 225 -8.84 13.18 0.90
CA ALA A 225 -9.31 13.60 -0.42
C ALA A 225 -8.61 12.82 -1.55
N ALA A 226 -7.31 12.64 -1.46
CA ALA A 226 -6.54 11.86 -2.43
C ALA A 226 -6.88 10.36 -2.35
N TYR A 227 -6.94 9.80 -1.15
CA TYR A 227 -7.25 8.38 -0.93
C TYR A 227 -8.64 8.01 -1.47
N PHE A 228 -9.67 8.75 -1.11
CA PHE A 228 -11.04 8.49 -1.57
C PHE A 228 -11.22 8.73 -3.06
N SER A 229 -10.41 9.61 -3.67
CA SER A 229 -10.44 9.83 -5.12
C SER A 229 -9.76 8.73 -5.94
N ILE A 230 -8.69 8.13 -5.41
CA ILE A 230 -7.76 7.30 -6.19
C ILE A 230 -7.78 5.83 -5.75
N ARG A 231 -7.89 5.57 -4.44
CA ARG A 231 -7.74 4.23 -3.85
C ARG A 231 -9.02 3.58 -3.39
N ALA A 232 -10.10 4.33 -3.22
CA ALA A 232 -11.39 3.85 -2.77
C ALA A 232 -12.34 3.66 -3.97
N ASP A 233 -12.14 2.59 -4.72
CA ASP A 233 -12.88 2.30 -5.96
C ASP A 233 -14.36 2.00 -5.72
N ASP A 234 -14.72 1.57 -4.51
CA ASP A 234 -16.08 1.22 -4.10
C ASP A 234 -16.66 2.19 -3.08
N PHE A 235 -16.17 3.43 -3.08
CA PHE A 235 -16.73 4.49 -2.25
C PHE A 235 -18.18 4.77 -2.67
N ASN A 236 -19.10 4.69 -1.69
CA ASN A 236 -20.53 4.86 -1.94
C ASN A 236 -21.05 6.05 -1.12
N TYR A 237 -21.54 7.08 -1.81
CA TYR A 237 -22.06 8.30 -1.19
C TYR A 237 -23.19 8.03 -0.21
N GLU A 238 -24.16 7.20 -0.59
CA GLU A 238 -25.34 6.88 0.22
C GLU A 238 -24.98 6.18 1.54
N LEU A 239 -24.03 5.27 1.49
CA LEU A 239 -23.60 4.50 2.66
C LEU A 239 -22.64 5.26 3.58
N MET A 240 -21.82 6.13 3.02
CA MET A 240 -20.64 6.68 3.70
C MET A 240 -20.76 8.15 4.09
N CYS A 241 -21.55 8.95 3.38
CA CYS A 241 -21.56 10.41 3.54
C CYS A 241 -22.77 10.95 4.31
N GLN A 242 -23.57 10.10 4.92
CA GLN A 242 -24.78 10.46 5.68
C GLN A 242 -24.54 10.59 7.20
N GLY A 243 -23.31 10.75 7.62
CA GLY A 243 -22.89 10.85 9.00
C GLY A 243 -22.35 9.56 9.59
N GLU A 244 -21.63 9.70 10.71
CA GLU A 244 -20.93 8.59 11.37
C GLU A 244 -21.88 7.49 11.86
N ASP A 245 -23.01 7.86 12.42
CA ASP A 245 -23.97 6.88 12.97
C ASP A 245 -24.58 6.00 11.88
N ARG A 246 -24.88 6.57 10.72
CA ARG A 246 -25.38 5.81 9.58
C ARG A 246 -24.31 4.89 8.99
N LEU A 247 -23.08 5.36 8.91
CA LEU A 247 -21.97 4.51 8.50
C LEU A 247 -21.82 3.30 9.44
N LYS A 248 -21.82 3.52 10.75
CA LYS A 248 -21.73 2.45 11.74
C LYS A 248 -22.90 1.46 11.64
N MET A 249 -24.10 1.95 11.37
CA MET A 249 -25.27 1.10 11.14
C MET A 249 -25.05 0.17 9.92
N HIS A 250 -24.61 0.72 8.79
CA HIS A 250 -24.35 -0.06 7.58
C HIS A 250 -23.19 -1.05 7.78
N MET A 251 -22.13 -0.65 8.49
CA MET A 251 -21.00 -1.55 8.80
C MET A 251 -21.43 -2.72 9.67
N ARG A 252 -22.31 -2.49 10.66
CA ARG A 252 -22.87 -3.58 11.48
C ARG A 252 -23.71 -4.54 10.66
N ASP A 253 -24.51 -4.04 9.72
CA ASP A 253 -25.29 -4.86 8.81
C ASP A 253 -24.39 -5.72 7.92
N TYR A 254 -23.39 -5.14 7.30
CA TYR A 254 -22.41 -5.85 6.47
C TYR A 254 -21.66 -6.92 7.27
N LYS A 255 -21.27 -6.62 8.51
CA LYS A 255 -20.59 -7.58 9.37
C LYS A 255 -21.48 -8.76 9.73
N LYS A 256 -22.78 -8.54 9.97
CA LYS A 256 -23.73 -9.62 10.22
C LYS A 256 -23.92 -10.55 9.02
N ARG A 257 -23.75 -10.03 7.80
CA ARG A 257 -23.88 -10.74 6.54
C ARG A 257 -22.54 -11.13 5.92
N SER A 258 -21.46 -11.14 6.68
CA SER A 258 -20.08 -11.29 6.16
C SER A 258 -19.92 -12.49 5.21
N ASP A 259 -20.55 -13.61 5.54
CA ASP A 259 -20.45 -14.86 4.75
C ASP A 259 -21.25 -14.84 3.42
N THR A 260 -22.12 -13.83 3.25
CA THR A 260 -23.01 -13.70 2.09
C THR A 260 -22.71 -12.49 1.21
N LEU A 261 -21.70 -11.69 1.58
CA LEU A 261 -21.32 -10.50 0.84
C LEU A 261 -20.79 -10.84 -0.56
N SER A 262 -21.27 -10.13 -1.57
CA SER A 262 -20.66 -10.15 -2.89
C SER A 262 -19.24 -9.56 -2.85
N LYS A 263 -18.45 -9.81 -3.88
CA LYS A 263 -17.10 -9.22 -3.99
C LYS A 263 -17.15 -7.69 -3.91
N LYS A 264 -18.10 -7.06 -4.60
CA LYS A 264 -18.30 -5.61 -4.55
C LYS A 264 -18.62 -5.13 -3.13
N GLU A 265 -19.50 -5.84 -2.41
CA GLU A 265 -19.84 -5.48 -1.03
C GLU A 265 -18.65 -5.64 -0.08
N GLN A 266 -17.81 -6.67 -0.27
CA GLN A 266 -16.57 -6.84 0.49
C GLN A 266 -15.62 -5.65 0.27
N ASP A 267 -15.46 -5.22 -0.98
CA ASP A 267 -14.62 -4.09 -1.34
C ASP A 267 -15.21 -2.76 -0.80
N THR A 268 -16.54 -2.60 -0.84
CA THR A 268 -17.24 -1.47 -0.21
C THR A 268 -17.01 -1.44 1.30
N TYR A 269 -17.08 -2.58 1.96
CA TYR A 269 -16.81 -2.65 3.41
C TYR A 269 -15.37 -2.25 3.75
N LYS A 270 -14.42 -2.63 2.93
CA LYS A 270 -13.03 -2.22 3.08
C LYS A 270 -12.90 -0.69 3.00
N ASP A 271 -13.60 -0.04 2.08
CA ASP A 271 -13.60 1.41 1.97
C ASP A 271 -14.33 2.08 3.15
N MET A 272 -15.40 1.46 3.68
CA MET A 272 -16.08 1.92 4.89
C MET A 272 -15.12 2.00 6.10
N ARG A 273 -14.16 1.11 6.22
CA ARG A 273 -13.18 1.14 7.32
C ARG A 273 -12.36 2.42 7.32
N SER A 274 -11.94 2.89 6.15
CA SER A 274 -11.21 4.15 5.99
C SER A 274 -12.10 5.36 6.27
N VAL A 275 -13.38 5.30 5.90
CA VAL A 275 -14.36 6.35 6.23
C VAL A 275 -14.65 6.38 7.72
N GLN A 276 -14.72 5.24 8.39
CA GLN A 276 -14.86 5.15 9.84
C GLN A 276 -13.70 5.86 10.56
N GLU A 277 -12.47 5.65 10.11
CA GLU A 277 -11.29 6.36 10.63
C GLU A 277 -11.40 7.88 10.39
N PHE A 278 -11.83 8.29 9.22
CA PHE A 278 -12.06 9.68 8.87
C PHE A 278 -13.04 10.36 9.84
N TYR A 279 -14.19 9.76 10.10
CA TYR A 279 -15.16 10.28 11.08
C TYR A 279 -14.62 10.27 12.51
N ALA A 280 -13.94 9.19 12.92
CA ALA A 280 -13.36 9.06 14.25
C ALA A 280 -12.34 10.16 14.54
N ARG A 281 -11.61 10.62 13.52
CA ARG A 281 -10.69 11.76 13.61
C ARG A 281 -11.40 13.12 13.66
N GLY A 282 -12.73 13.15 13.60
CA GLY A 282 -13.53 14.37 13.70
C GLY A 282 -13.77 15.09 12.36
N PHE A 283 -13.47 14.46 11.24
CA PHE A 283 -13.71 15.03 9.92
C PHE A 283 -15.13 14.74 9.41
N GLU A 284 -15.61 15.58 8.49
CA GLU A 284 -16.95 15.52 7.94
C GLU A 284 -16.96 15.68 6.42
N PHE A 285 -18.01 15.14 5.78
CA PHE A 285 -18.31 15.38 4.38
C PHE A 285 -19.29 16.52 4.20
N LEU A 286 -19.11 17.27 3.11
CA LEU A 286 -20.13 18.17 2.58
C LEU A 286 -21.08 17.38 1.68
N PRO A 287 -22.35 17.77 1.59
CA PRO A 287 -23.23 17.25 0.56
C PRO A 287 -22.68 17.61 -0.84
N ILE A 288 -22.92 16.74 -1.81
CA ILE A 288 -22.54 17.03 -3.21
C ILE A 288 -23.39 18.20 -3.72
N GLU A 289 -22.74 19.25 -4.17
CA GLU A 289 -23.35 20.40 -4.85
C GLU A 289 -22.94 20.36 -6.33
N LEU A 290 -23.91 20.35 -7.24
CA LEU A 290 -23.66 20.18 -8.68
C LEU A 290 -22.73 21.25 -9.26
N GLU A 291 -22.87 22.49 -8.79
CA GLU A 291 -22.06 23.62 -9.27
C GLU A 291 -20.60 23.57 -8.81
N LYS A 292 -20.31 22.79 -7.77
CA LYS A 292 -18.96 22.73 -7.17
C LYS A 292 -18.30 21.36 -7.37
N ALA A 293 -19.09 20.28 -7.44
CA ALA A 293 -18.57 18.92 -7.48
C ALA A 293 -17.74 18.65 -8.73
N GLN A 294 -16.69 17.87 -8.55
CA GLN A 294 -15.89 17.34 -9.66
C GLN A 294 -16.37 15.91 -10.03
N ALA A 295 -15.98 15.46 -11.21
CA ALA A 295 -16.41 14.15 -11.71
C ALA A 295 -15.88 13.00 -10.85
N SER A 296 -14.57 12.98 -10.57
CA SER A 296 -13.90 11.86 -9.90
C SER A 296 -12.96 12.27 -8.75
N ARG A 297 -12.87 13.56 -8.44
CA ARG A 297 -11.97 14.07 -7.39
C ARG A 297 -12.73 14.62 -6.21
N PHE A 298 -12.32 14.23 -4.99
CA PHE A 298 -12.77 14.88 -3.76
C PHE A 298 -12.08 16.24 -3.62
N GLN A 299 -12.78 17.18 -3.01
CA GLN A 299 -12.29 18.54 -2.78
C GLN A 299 -12.28 18.86 -1.29
N VAL A 300 -11.28 19.62 -0.86
CA VAL A 300 -11.24 20.21 0.48
C VAL A 300 -11.86 21.60 0.40
N ILE A 301 -13.02 21.78 1.03
CA ILE A 301 -13.79 23.03 1.06
C ILE A 301 -14.19 23.34 2.51
N ASP A 302 -13.77 24.49 3.01
CA ASP A 302 -14.11 24.95 4.38
C ASP A 302 -13.81 23.91 5.48
N GLY A 303 -12.68 23.22 5.36
CA GLY A 303 -12.25 22.21 6.34
C GLY A 303 -13.03 20.89 6.30
N LYS A 304 -13.79 20.64 5.23
CA LYS A 304 -14.57 19.43 4.99
C LYS A 304 -14.27 18.87 3.61
N LEU A 305 -14.70 17.65 3.35
CA LEU A 305 -14.55 17.01 2.04
C LEU A 305 -15.88 17.00 1.27
N MET A 306 -15.85 17.51 0.04
CA MET A 306 -16.93 17.29 -0.92
C MET A 306 -16.62 16.07 -1.77
N PRO A 307 -17.45 15.01 -1.72
CA PRO A 307 -17.30 13.86 -2.57
C PRO A 307 -17.45 14.18 -4.06
N SER A 308 -16.87 13.35 -4.90
CA SER A 308 -17.05 13.43 -6.36
C SER A 308 -18.41 12.88 -6.80
N LEU A 309 -18.86 13.28 -7.98
CA LEU A 309 -20.10 12.76 -8.57
C LEU A 309 -20.04 11.25 -8.81
N SER A 310 -18.89 10.70 -9.13
CA SER A 310 -18.68 9.26 -9.34
C SER A 310 -18.96 8.39 -8.11
N THR A 311 -19.06 8.98 -6.91
CA THR A 311 -19.39 8.27 -5.66
C THR A 311 -20.89 7.98 -5.51
N ILE A 312 -21.73 8.60 -6.34
CA ILE A 312 -23.18 8.33 -6.39
C ILE A 312 -23.38 6.97 -7.05
N ASP A 313 -24.15 6.11 -6.39
CA ASP A 313 -24.40 4.76 -6.90
C ASP A 313 -25.05 4.80 -8.30
N GLY A 314 -24.50 4.01 -9.21
CA GLY A 314 -24.95 3.97 -10.60
C GLY A 314 -24.40 5.08 -11.51
N MET A 315 -23.68 6.07 -10.97
CA MET A 315 -23.01 7.10 -11.76
C MET A 315 -21.60 6.68 -12.17
N GLY A 316 -21.42 6.30 -13.43
CA GLY A 316 -20.09 6.01 -13.97
C GLY A 316 -19.33 7.29 -14.33
N ASP A 317 -18.02 7.16 -14.56
CA ASP A 317 -17.12 8.30 -14.81
C ASP A 317 -17.57 9.16 -15.99
N LYS A 318 -17.99 8.55 -17.10
CA LYS A 318 -18.48 9.29 -18.28
C LYS A 318 -19.74 10.12 -17.99
N ALA A 319 -20.66 9.57 -17.19
CA ALA A 319 -21.85 10.30 -16.79
C ALA A 319 -21.50 11.47 -15.86
N ALA A 320 -20.60 11.25 -14.91
CA ALA A 320 -20.10 12.28 -14.02
C ALA A 320 -19.39 13.43 -14.78
N GLU A 321 -18.57 13.09 -15.77
CA GLU A 321 -17.91 14.07 -16.65
C GLU A 321 -18.93 14.87 -17.49
N ALA A 322 -19.96 14.20 -18.00
CA ALA A 322 -21.03 14.86 -18.74
C ALA A 322 -21.81 15.87 -17.88
N VAL A 323 -22.11 15.50 -16.63
CA VAL A 323 -22.79 16.41 -15.69
C VAL A 323 -21.91 17.64 -15.42
N VAL A 324 -20.62 17.46 -15.14
CA VAL A 324 -19.68 18.56 -14.92
C VAL A 324 -19.59 19.48 -16.14
N ALA A 325 -19.56 18.92 -17.34
CA ALA A 325 -19.56 19.70 -18.59
C ALA A 325 -20.85 20.51 -18.74
N ALA A 326 -22.01 19.90 -18.52
CA ALA A 326 -23.30 20.56 -18.62
C ALA A 326 -23.46 21.72 -17.60
N VAL A 327 -22.96 21.58 -16.39
CA VAL A 327 -22.98 22.67 -15.38
C VAL A 327 -22.20 23.90 -15.84
N LYS A 328 -21.12 23.73 -16.61
CA LYS A 328 -20.33 24.85 -17.14
C LYS A 328 -21.11 25.70 -18.14
N ASP A 329 -22.09 25.11 -18.83
CA ASP A 329 -22.96 25.82 -19.77
C ASP A 329 -24.07 26.61 -19.08
N GLY A 330 -24.22 26.45 -17.78
CA GLY A 330 -25.17 27.17 -16.91
C GLY A 330 -25.80 26.28 -15.86
N PRO A 331 -26.37 26.87 -14.80
CA PRO A 331 -27.05 26.12 -13.77
C PRO A 331 -28.32 25.46 -14.33
N PHE A 332 -28.60 24.24 -13.85
CA PHE A 332 -29.88 23.58 -14.17
C PHE A 332 -31.05 24.34 -13.54
N LEU A 333 -32.02 24.70 -14.33
CA LEU A 333 -33.20 25.52 -13.90
C LEU A 333 -34.28 24.67 -13.22
N SER A 334 -34.27 23.36 -13.47
CA SER A 334 -35.23 22.40 -12.90
C SER A 334 -34.68 20.98 -12.95
N LYS A 335 -35.41 20.04 -12.31
CA LYS A 335 -35.12 18.61 -12.45
C LYS A 335 -35.30 18.12 -13.89
N ASP A 336 -36.29 18.65 -14.60
CA ASP A 336 -36.54 18.28 -15.99
C ASP A 336 -35.43 18.78 -16.92
N ASP A 337 -34.88 19.95 -16.64
CA ASP A 337 -33.72 20.50 -17.33
C ASP A 337 -32.45 19.63 -17.13
N PHE A 338 -32.31 19.08 -15.94
CA PHE A 338 -31.21 18.12 -15.64
C PHE A 338 -31.36 16.79 -16.39
N TRP A 339 -32.62 16.38 -16.68
CA TRP A 339 -32.92 15.11 -17.36
C TRP A 339 -32.78 15.18 -18.88
N GLN A 340 -32.73 16.36 -19.48
CA GLN A 340 -32.53 16.57 -20.91
C GLN A 340 -31.05 16.55 -21.30
#